data_b73184e7e8cfe64f2f6d81c5ab874a31
#
_entry.id   b73184e7e8cfe64f2f6d81c5ab874a31
#
_cell.length_a   1.000
_cell.length_b   1.000
_cell.length_c   1.000
_cell.angle_alpha   90.00
_cell.angle_beta   90.00
_cell.angle_gamma   90.00
#
_symmetry.space_group_name_H-M   'P 1'
#
loop_
_entity.id
_entity.type
_entity.pdbx_description
1 polymer ?
#
loop_
_entity_poly.entity_id
_entity_poly.type
_entity_poly.pdbx_seq_one_letter_code
_entity_poly.pdbx_strand_id
1 'polypeptide(L)'
;MRNRAFQFFFAVEIFLGLFLLAGCETMPSGIQQARVDAAQKIAAEPPGDYFIGHRYFKGSVFKFWGYVRKPGQPWSTAQLVVLNEKEKLAPDREKLSFGSDNNYEYKLYGNFSGQTVYEPASNGFYPEFVLKRYELISTNPAPIFKSQYSDRARAATGRFQIEKPE
;
A
#
# COMPACT_ATOMS: atom_id res chain seq x y z
N MET A 1 24.10 61.30 16.60
CA MET A 1 22.74 60.74 16.20
C MET A 1 22.82 59.95 14.93
N ARG A 2 23.87 59.09 14.70
CA ARG A 2 24.08 58.43 13.40
C ARG A 2 23.99 56.88 13.42
N ASN A 3 23.69 56.28 14.57
CA ASN A 3 23.69 54.80 14.71
C ASN A 3 22.31 54.16 14.80
N ARG A 4 21.21 54.90 14.89
CA ARG A 4 19.87 54.31 14.99
C ARG A 4 19.27 53.89 13.63
N ALA A 5 19.63 54.60 12.54
CA ALA A 5 19.14 54.25 11.21
C ALA A 5 19.78 52.95 10.67
N PHE A 6 21.05 52.71 11.01
CA PHE A 6 21.76 51.50 10.55
C PHE A 6 21.28 50.24 11.24
N GLN A 7 20.84 50.30 12.47
CA GLN A 7 20.28 49.14 13.19
C GLN A 7 18.89 48.77 12.70
N PHE A 8 18.09 49.73 12.21
CA PHE A 8 16.78 49.43 11.62
C PHE A 8 16.87 48.73 10.28
N PHE A 9 17.83 49.07 9.44
CA PHE A 9 18.02 48.39 8.15
C PHE A 9 18.48 46.95 8.32
N PHE A 10 19.34 46.65 9.27
CA PHE A 10 19.80 45.29 9.54
C PHE A 10 18.70 44.41 10.14
N ALA A 11 17.82 44.95 10.96
CA ALA A 11 16.69 44.21 11.54
C ALA A 11 15.62 43.88 10.51
N VAL A 12 15.39 44.74 9.52
CA VAL A 12 14.39 44.49 8.45
C VAL A 12 14.88 43.43 7.47
N GLU A 13 16.18 43.40 7.13
CA GLU A 13 16.73 42.35 6.25
C GLU A 13 16.73 40.98 6.90
N ILE A 14 17.00 40.88 8.22
CA ILE A 14 16.93 39.59 8.94
C ILE A 14 15.49 39.11 9.04
N PHE A 15 14.50 39.98 9.19
CA PHE A 15 13.09 39.61 9.23
C PHE A 15 12.55 39.18 7.85
N LEU A 16 13.04 39.83 6.78
CA LEU A 16 12.65 39.44 5.41
C LEU A 16 13.28 38.12 4.98
N GLY A 17 14.49 37.81 5.45
CA GLY A 17 15.19 36.56 5.19
C GLY A 17 14.57 35.35 5.87
N LEU A 18 13.91 35.51 7.03
CA LEU A 18 13.24 34.40 7.73
C LEU A 18 11.91 33.97 7.07
N PHE A 19 11.27 34.85 6.30
CA PHE A 19 10.03 34.53 5.61
C PHE A 19 10.20 33.68 4.34
N LEU A 20 11.42 33.58 3.81
CA LEU A 20 11.69 32.83 2.57
C LEU A 20 11.96 31.31 2.80
N LEU A 21 12.05 30.85 4.05
CA LEU A 21 12.27 29.44 4.39
C LEU A 21 11.00 28.65 4.69
N ALA A 22 9.83 29.27 4.62
CA ALA A 22 8.55 28.59 4.74
C ALA A 22 8.04 28.09 3.39
N GLY A 23 8.91 27.45 2.61
CA GLY A 23 8.52 26.60 1.50
C GLY A 23 7.94 25.30 2.04
N CYS A 24 6.77 25.34 2.65
CA CYS A 24 5.96 24.15 2.86
C CYS A 24 5.60 23.59 1.49
N GLU A 25 6.20 22.48 1.11
CA GLU A 25 5.63 21.63 0.08
C GLU A 25 4.25 21.16 0.59
N THR A 26 3.23 21.95 0.29
CA THR A 26 1.84 21.57 0.55
C THR A 26 1.46 20.47 -0.43
N MET A 27 1.67 19.22 -0.03
CA MET A 27 0.95 18.09 -0.64
C MET A 27 -0.55 18.41 -0.61
N PRO A 28 -1.33 18.00 -1.63
CA PRO A 28 -2.78 18.15 -1.60
C PRO A 28 -3.30 17.61 -0.27
N SER A 29 -3.89 18.45 0.54
CA SER A 29 -4.27 18.16 1.94
C SER A 29 -5.12 16.90 2.09
N GLY A 30 -5.93 16.55 1.08
CA GLY A 30 -6.77 15.36 1.08
C GLY A 30 -6.01 14.03 1.01
N ILE A 31 -4.91 13.95 0.24
CA ILE A 31 -4.12 12.71 0.12
C ILE A 31 -3.37 12.43 1.43
N GLN A 32 -2.78 13.47 2.01
CA GLN A 32 -2.07 13.32 3.29
C GLN A 32 -3.02 12.88 4.41
N GLN A 33 -4.22 13.47 4.49
CA GLN A 33 -5.20 13.09 5.48
C GLN A 33 -5.65 11.63 5.27
N ALA A 34 -5.93 11.22 4.03
CA ALA A 34 -6.32 9.83 3.72
C ALA A 34 -5.23 8.81 4.15
N ARG A 35 -3.95 9.17 4.02
CA ARG A 35 -2.84 8.33 4.48
C ARG A 35 -2.78 8.23 6.00
N VAL A 36 -2.98 9.35 6.69
CA VAL A 36 -3.03 9.37 8.17
C VAL A 36 -4.20 8.51 8.67
N ASP A 37 -5.38 8.67 8.09
CA ASP A 37 -6.57 7.90 8.47
C ASP A 37 -6.38 6.40 8.20
N ALA A 38 -5.76 6.04 7.08
CA ALA A 38 -5.42 4.64 6.78
C ALA A 38 -4.42 4.07 7.79
N ALA A 39 -3.38 4.82 8.15
CA ALA A 39 -2.39 4.40 9.13
C ALA A 39 -3.01 4.22 10.53
N GLN A 40 -3.93 5.10 10.94
CA GLN A 40 -4.66 4.97 12.20
C GLN A 40 -5.55 3.73 12.22
N LYS A 41 -6.28 3.45 11.13
CA LYS A 41 -7.09 2.24 11.00
C LYS A 41 -6.25 0.97 11.11
N ILE A 42 -5.08 0.94 10.45
CA ILE A 42 -4.14 -0.17 10.53
C ILE A 42 -3.65 -0.35 11.98
N ALA A 43 -3.24 0.72 12.65
CA ALA A 43 -2.76 0.66 14.03
C ALA A 43 -3.83 0.18 15.02
N ALA A 44 -5.11 0.40 14.71
CA ALA A 44 -6.25 -0.04 15.51
C ALA A 44 -6.69 -1.49 15.20
N GLU A 45 -6.08 -2.17 14.25
CA GLU A 45 -6.41 -3.56 13.95
C GLU A 45 -6.13 -4.47 15.16
N PRO A 46 -7.10 -5.25 15.62
CA PRO A 46 -6.88 -6.11 16.77
C PRO A 46 -5.84 -7.19 16.46
N PRO A 47 -4.92 -7.47 17.36
CA PRO A 47 -3.97 -8.57 17.19
C PRO A 47 -4.71 -9.91 17.15
N GLY A 48 -4.15 -10.89 16.43
CA GLY A 48 -4.78 -12.20 16.31
C GLY A 48 -3.97 -13.13 15.39
N ASP A 49 -4.37 -14.39 15.37
CA ASP A 49 -3.78 -15.40 14.48
C ASP A 49 -4.45 -15.38 13.11
N TYR A 50 -4.25 -14.26 12.42
CA TYR A 50 -4.72 -14.02 11.06
C TYR A 50 -3.78 -13.03 10.36
N PHE A 51 -4.04 -12.84 9.08
CA PHE A 51 -3.35 -11.87 8.23
C PHE A 51 -4.36 -10.97 7.55
N ILE A 52 -3.93 -9.79 7.12
CA ILE A 52 -4.71 -8.92 6.24
C ILE A 52 -4.16 -9.09 4.82
N GLY A 53 -5.04 -9.45 3.90
CA GLY A 53 -4.71 -9.66 2.50
C GLY A 53 -5.38 -8.63 1.61
N HIS A 54 -4.61 -8.02 0.70
CA HIS A 54 -5.12 -7.15 -0.34
C HIS A 54 -4.95 -7.83 -1.69
N ARG A 55 -6.07 -8.09 -2.37
CA ARG A 55 -6.09 -8.74 -3.67
C ARG A 55 -5.42 -7.87 -4.74
N TYR A 56 -4.46 -8.43 -5.47
CA TYR A 56 -3.71 -7.75 -6.53
C TYR A 56 -3.76 -8.59 -7.81
N PHE A 57 -4.87 -8.48 -8.55
CA PHE A 57 -5.06 -9.21 -9.79
C PHE A 57 -4.51 -8.43 -10.99
N LYS A 58 -3.60 -9.03 -11.76
CA LYS A 58 -2.98 -8.42 -12.95
C LYS A 58 -3.20 -9.24 -14.22
N GLY A 59 -4.20 -10.10 -14.22
CA GLY A 59 -4.54 -10.98 -15.32
C GLY A 59 -4.26 -12.45 -15.01
N SER A 60 -4.90 -13.34 -15.77
CA SER A 60 -4.91 -14.78 -15.49
C SER A 60 -3.57 -15.49 -15.69
N VAL A 61 -2.61 -14.85 -16.35
CA VAL A 61 -1.26 -15.40 -16.56
C VAL A 61 -0.40 -15.36 -15.29
N PHE A 62 -0.70 -14.43 -14.38
CA PHE A 62 0.02 -14.29 -13.11
C PHE A 62 -0.61 -15.17 -12.04
N LYS A 63 0.24 -15.92 -11.33
CA LYS A 63 -0.19 -16.86 -10.29
C LYS A 63 -0.12 -16.31 -8.88
N PHE A 64 0.53 -15.17 -8.65
CA PHE A 64 0.46 -14.52 -7.35
C PHE A 64 -0.97 -14.05 -7.07
N TRP A 65 -1.36 -14.10 -5.79
CA TRP A 65 -2.70 -13.72 -5.38
C TRP A 65 -2.80 -12.24 -5.02
N GLY A 66 -1.91 -11.77 -4.17
CA GLY A 66 -1.95 -10.42 -3.64
C GLY A 66 -1.00 -10.23 -2.47
N TYR A 67 -1.08 -9.07 -1.85
CA TYR A 67 -0.23 -8.69 -0.73
C TYR A 67 -0.81 -9.12 0.59
N VAL A 68 0.04 -9.68 1.46
CA VAL A 68 -0.35 -10.22 2.77
C VAL A 68 0.56 -9.66 3.85
N ARG A 69 -0.03 -9.13 4.94
CA ARG A 69 0.66 -8.57 6.10
C ARG A 69 0.05 -9.05 7.42
N LYS A 70 0.77 -8.90 8.51
CA LYS A 70 0.21 -9.08 9.85
C LYS A 70 -0.71 -7.92 10.22
N PRO A 71 -1.73 -8.12 11.07
CA PRO A 71 -2.54 -7.02 11.60
C PRO A 71 -1.67 -6.01 12.34
N GLY A 72 -2.01 -4.73 12.26
CA GLY A 72 -1.26 -3.63 12.86
C GLY A 72 0.03 -3.24 12.15
N GLN A 73 0.46 -3.97 11.11
CA GLN A 73 1.66 -3.67 10.34
C GLN A 73 1.32 -2.83 9.10
N PRO A 74 2.17 -1.87 8.69
CA PRO A 74 1.93 -1.07 7.48
C PRO A 74 2.02 -1.93 6.21
N TRP A 75 1.38 -1.49 5.14
CA TRP A 75 1.40 -2.18 3.85
C TRP A 75 2.79 -2.31 3.24
N SER A 76 3.71 -1.42 3.56
CA SER A 76 5.13 -1.52 3.15
C SER A 76 5.83 -2.79 3.65
N THR A 77 5.30 -3.45 4.68
CA THR A 77 5.80 -4.75 5.17
C THR A 77 5.13 -5.96 4.52
N ALA A 78 4.09 -5.74 3.70
CA ALA A 78 3.35 -6.81 3.07
C ALA A 78 4.20 -7.59 2.07
N GLN A 79 3.94 -8.89 1.98
CA GLN A 79 4.56 -9.78 1.03
C GLN A 79 3.58 -10.13 -0.08
N LEU A 80 4.04 -10.07 -1.34
CA LEU A 80 3.30 -10.60 -2.48
C LEU A 80 3.40 -12.12 -2.45
N VAL A 81 2.26 -12.82 -2.41
CA VAL A 81 2.22 -14.27 -2.18
C VAL A 81 1.58 -15.03 -3.32
N VAL A 82 1.95 -16.31 -3.45
CA VAL A 82 1.19 -17.33 -4.15
C VAL A 82 0.37 -18.10 -3.10
N LEU A 83 -0.95 -18.26 -3.34
CA LEU A 83 -1.76 -19.07 -2.44
C LEU A 83 -1.60 -20.55 -2.74
N ASN A 84 -1.40 -21.34 -1.67
CA ASN A 84 -1.64 -22.76 -1.69
C ASN A 84 -3.11 -23.01 -1.30
N GLU A 85 -3.89 -23.43 -2.27
CA GLU A 85 -5.34 -23.57 -2.18
C GLU A 85 -5.79 -25.03 -1.96
N LYS A 86 -4.91 -25.89 -1.47
CA LYS A 86 -5.25 -27.30 -1.23
C LYS A 86 -6.35 -27.48 -0.19
N GLU A 87 -6.38 -26.63 0.83
CA GLU A 87 -7.39 -26.68 1.90
C GLU A 87 -8.60 -25.77 1.59
N LYS A 88 -8.37 -24.62 0.97
CA LYS A 88 -9.40 -23.63 0.68
C LYS A 88 -9.08 -22.85 -0.60
N LEU A 89 -10.04 -22.77 -1.51
CA LEU A 89 -9.92 -21.95 -2.71
C LEU A 89 -9.95 -20.45 -2.36
N ALA A 90 -9.26 -19.63 -3.15
CA ALA A 90 -9.36 -18.19 -3.08
C ALA A 90 -10.79 -17.71 -3.42
N PRO A 91 -11.21 -16.53 -2.92
CA PRO A 91 -12.59 -16.04 -3.08
C PRO A 91 -13.09 -15.98 -4.52
N ASP A 92 -12.26 -15.51 -5.44
CA ASP A 92 -12.58 -15.39 -6.86
C ASP A 92 -12.64 -16.75 -7.58
N ARG A 93 -11.82 -17.72 -7.15
CA ARG A 93 -11.82 -19.09 -7.69
C ARG A 93 -13.03 -19.88 -7.19
N GLU A 94 -13.39 -19.71 -5.93
CA GLU A 94 -14.57 -20.36 -5.36
C GLU A 94 -15.85 -19.92 -6.07
N LYS A 95 -15.90 -18.66 -6.50
CA LYS A 95 -17.01 -18.08 -7.27
C LYS A 95 -16.90 -18.30 -8.78
N LEU A 96 -15.85 -18.96 -9.27
CA LEU A 96 -15.54 -19.12 -10.70
C LEU A 96 -15.51 -17.79 -11.46
N SER A 97 -15.12 -16.71 -10.80
CA SER A 97 -15.10 -15.34 -11.33
C SER A 97 -13.72 -14.70 -11.10
N PHE A 98 -12.74 -15.19 -11.84
CA PHE A 98 -11.32 -14.83 -11.66
C PHE A 98 -11.09 -13.34 -11.75
N GLY A 99 -10.45 -12.80 -10.70
CA GLY A 99 -10.10 -11.39 -10.58
C GLY A 99 -11.27 -10.45 -10.30
N SER A 100 -12.48 -10.97 -10.09
CA SER A 100 -13.67 -10.15 -9.76
C SER A 100 -13.51 -9.41 -8.43
N ASP A 101 -12.61 -9.85 -7.59
CA ASP A 101 -12.28 -9.30 -6.27
C ASP A 101 -10.99 -8.45 -6.28
N ASN A 102 -10.52 -8.00 -7.46
CA ASN A 102 -9.34 -7.15 -7.52
C ASN A 102 -9.50 -5.91 -6.63
N ASN A 103 -8.46 -5.58 -5.87
CA ASN A 103 -8.44 -4.54 -4.83
C ASN A 103 -9.31 -4.80 -3.59
N TYR A 104 -9.95 -5.97 -3.43
CA TYR A 104 -10.65 -6.27 -2.20
C TYR A 104 -9.68 -6.58 -1.06
N GLU A 105 -10.13 -6.33 0.17
CA GLU A 105 -9.38 -6.62 1.37
C GLU A 105 -10.05 -7.72 2.18
N TYR A 106 -9.23 -8.67 2.63
CA TYR A 106 -9.67 -9.87 3.34
C TYR A 106 -8.90 -10.08 4.63
N LYS A 107 -9.57 -10.63 5.62
CA LYS A 107 -8.93 -11.34 6.72
C LYS A 107 -8.64 -12.76 6.25
N LEU A 108 -7.37 -13.15 6.28
CA LEU A 108 -6.90 -14.46 5.84
C LEU A 108 -6.45 -15.27 7.05
N TYR A 109 -6.92 -16.49 7.14
CA TYR A 109 -6.47 -17.47 8.13
C TYR A 109 -5.63 -18.52 7.42
N GLY A 110 -4.47 -18.80 7.95
CA GLY A 110 -3.49 -19.68 7.35
C GLY A 110 -2.09 -19.39 7.84
N ASN A 111 -1.10 -19.88 7.10
CA ASN A 111 0.30 -19.68 7.46
C ASN A 111 1.19 -19.66 6.21
N PHE A 112 2.33 -19.00 6.31
CA PHE A 112 3.39 -19.17 5.34
C PHE A 112 3.95 -20.59 5.47
N SER A 113 4.11 -21.30 4.33
CA SER A 113 4.68 -22.66 4.31
C SER A 113 6.20 -22.69 4.56
N GLY A 114 6.86 -21.54 4.49
CA GLY A 114 8.32 -21.42 4.46
C GLY A 114 8.94 -21.68 3.09
N GLN A 115 8.14 -22.02 2.09
CA GLN A 115 8.59 -22.26 0.72
C GLN A 115 8.35 -21.02 -0.16
N THR A 116 9.07 -20.96 -1.28
CA THR A 116 8.84 -19.99 -2.35
C THR A 116 8.43 -20.71 -3.63
N VAL A 117 7.54 -20.09 -4.39
CA VAL A 117 7.03 -20.61 -5.67
C VAL A 117 7.54 -19.71 -6.80
N TYR A 118 8.10 -20.34 -7.83
CA TYR A 118 8.47 -19.61 -9.05
C TYR A 118 7.21 -19.25 -9.86
N GLU A 119 7.12 -17.98 -10.24
CA GLU A 119 6.04 -17.44 -11.05
C GLU A 119 6.58 -16.99 -12.42
N PRO A 120 6.27 -17.75 -13.51
CA PRO A 120 6.91 -17.54 -14.81
C PRO A 120 6.59 -16.20 -15.47
N ALA A 121 5.36 -15.69 -15.33
CA ALA A 121 4.92 -14.48 -16.03
C ALA A 121 5.65 -13.22 -15.55
N SER A 122 6.03 -13.18 -14.27
CA SER A 122 6.82 -12.11 -13.68
C SER A 122 8.30 -12.44 -13.56
N ASN A 123 8.70 -13.68 -13.88
CA ASN A 123 10.04 -14.21 -13.65
C ASN A 123 10.52 -14.00 -12.19
N GLY A 124 9.63 -14.25 -11.23
CA GLY A 124 9.88 -13.99 -9.81
C GLY A 124 9.63 -15.21 -8.93
N PHE A 125 10.18 -15.15 -7.70
CA PHE A 125 9.91 -16.12 -6.65
C PHE A 125 9.12 -15.44 -5.54
N TYR A 126 8.01 -16.05 -5.13
CA TYR A 126 7.11 -15.49 -4.12
C TYR A 126 6.87 -16.48 -3.00
N PRO A 127 6.76 -16.03 -1.74
CA PRO A 127 6.42 -16.90 -0.63
C PRO A 127 5.06 -17.56 -0.85
N GLU A 128 4.97 -18.83 -0.47
CA GLU A 128 3.73 -19.57 -0.48
C GLU A 128 2.96 -19.34 0.83
N PHE A 129 1.67 -19.02 0.69
CA PHE A 129 0.75 -18.90 1.81
C PHE A 129 -0.34 -19.97 1.71
N VAL A 130 -0.42 -20.85 2.71
CA VAL A 130 -1.44 -21.89 2.80
C VAL A 130 -2.72 -21.27 3.32
N LEU A 131 -3.73 -21.17 2.46
CA LEU A 131 -5.04 -20.60 2.80
C LEU A 131 -5.92 -21.66 3.46
N LYS A 132 -6.47 -21.35 4.64
CA LYS A 132 -7.41 -22.21 5.38
C LYS A 132 -8.83 -21.63 5.43
N ARG A 133 -8.95 -20.31 5.58
CA ARG A 133 -10.22 -19.60 5.63
C ARG A 133 -9.98 -18.13 5.27
N TYR A 134 -11.03 -17.47 4.83
CA TYR A 134 -11.02 -16.02 4.64
C TYR A 134 -12.35 -15.38 5.08
N GLU A 135 -12.31 -14.09 5.35
CA GLU A 135 -13.46 -13.22 5.60
C GLU A 135 -13.27 -11.92 4.82
N LEU A 136 -14.29 -11.45 4.14
CA LEU A 136 -14.24 -10.17 3.43
C LEU A 136 -14.25 -9.02 4.45
N ILE A 137 -13.28 -8.11 4.35
CA ILE A 137 -13.22 -6.87 5.14
C ILE A 137 -13.87 -5.75 4.35
N SER A 138 -13.43 -5.53 3.10
CA SER A 138 -13.89 -4.41 2.28
C SER A 138 -13.81 -4.72 0.80
N THR A 139 -14.80 -4.28 0.05
CA THR A 139 -14.79 -4.25 -1.42
C THR A 139 -14.20 -2.96 -1.98
N ASN A 140 -14.00 -1.95 -1.13
CA ASN A 140 -13.42 -0.67 -1.49
C ASN A 140 -12.51 -0.17 -0.35
N PRO A 141 -11.38 -0.87 -0.10
CA PRO A 141 -10.42 -0.45 0.92
C PRO A 141 -9.68 0.83 0.52
N ALA A 142 -8.99 1.43 1.48
CA ALA A 142 -8.09 2.54 1.19
C ALA A 142 -6.99 2.11 0.20
N PRO A 143 -6.56 3.01 -0.71
CA PRO A 143 -5.48 2.73 -1.63
C PRO A 143 -4.18 2.35 -0.90
N ILE A 144 -3.51 1.30 -1.38
CA ILE A 144 -2.22 0.84 -0.85
C ILE A 144 -1.05 1.12 -1.80
N PHE A 145 -1.34 1.53 -3.04
CA PHE A 145 -0.33 1.84 -4.04
C PHE A 145 -0.32 3.33 -4.36
N LYS A 146 0.88 3.85 -4.63
CA LYS A 146 1.06 5.26 -5.02
C LYS A 146 0.28 5.61 -6.28
N SER A 147 0.22 4.70 -7.25
CA SER A 147 -0.51 4.88 -8.50
C SER A 147 -2.02 5.09 -8.30
N GLN A 148 -2.59 4.58 -7.23
CA GLN A 148 -4.01 4.74 -6.92
C GLN A 148 -4.37 6.16 -6.45
N TYR A 149 -3.38 6.95 -6.02
CA TYR A 149 -3.55 8.35 -5.62
C TYR A 149 -3.33 9.35 -6.77
N SER A 150 -2.84 8.88 -7.93
CA SER A 150 -2.47 9.75 -9.04
C SER A 150 -2.88 9.14 -10.38
N ASP A 151 -3.80 9.79 -11.09
CA ASP A 151 -4.24 9.38 -12.43
C ASP A 151 -3.10 9.44 -13.48
N ARG A 152 -2.05 10.21 -13.20
CA ARG A 152 -0.87 10.34 -14.09
C ARG A 152 0.03 9.11 -14.11
N ALA A 153 0.02 8.28 -13.06
CA ALA A 153 0.82 7.06 -13.00
C ALA A 153 0.32 5.97 -13.97
N ARG A 154 -0.91 6.08 -14.49
CA ARG A 154 -1.48 5.13 -15.46
C ARG A 154 -0.90 5.23 -16.87
N ALA A 155 -0.31 6.36 -17.24
CA ALA A 155 0.15 6.63 -18.60
C ALA A 155 1.59 6.18 -18.88
N ALA A 156 2.35 5.81 -17.88
CA ALA A 156 3.76 5.48 -18.03
C ALA A 156 3.99 3.97 -18.09
N THR A 157 4.45 3.54 -19.24
CA THR A 157 5.12 2.28 -19.55
C THR A 157 4.23 1.09 -19.93
N GLY A 158 4.32 0.68 -21.18
CA GLY A 158 3.79 -0.59 -21.72
C GLY A 158 4.52 -1.84 -21.21
N ARG A 159 5.25 -1.76 -20.10
CA ARG A 159 5.85 -2.89 -19.40
C ARG A 159 5.11 -3.13 -18.10
N PHE A 160 4.67 -4.37 -17.91
CA PHE A 160 4.13 -4.80 -16.62
C PHE A 160 5.19 -4.60 -15.52
N GLN A 161 4.82 -3.85 -14.48
CA GLN A 161 5.64 -3.69 -13.28
C GLN A 161 4.83 -4.11 -12.06
N ILE A 162 5.46 -4.89 -11.19
CA ILE A 162 4.89 -5.22 -9.87
C ILE A 162 5.05 -3.98 -8.99
N GLU A 163 3.93 -3.39 -8.64
CA GLU A 163 3.85 -2.23 -7.78
C GLU A 163 4.04 -2.64 -6.32
N LYS A 164 4.88 -1.94 -5.58
CA LYS A 164 5.05 -2.17 -4.14
C LYS A 164 4.08 -1.30 -3.35
N PRO A 165 3.42 -1.85 -2.32
CA PRO A 165 2.59 -1.08 -1.40
C PRO A 165 3.43 -0.09 -0.56
N GLU A 166 2.79 1.01 -0.15
CA GLU A 166 3.38 2.05 0.73
C GLU A 166 2.97 1.89 2.20
#